data_ea227e80f978958a608c5cabfe1ab6c4
#
_entry.id   ea227e80f978958a608c5cabfe1ab6c4
#
_cell.length_a   1.000
_cell.length_b   1.000
_cell.length_c   1.000
_cell.angle_alpha   90.00
_cell.angle_beta   90.00
_cell.angle_gamma   90.00
#
_symmetry.space_group_name_H-M   'P 1'
#
loop_
_entity.id
_entity.type
_entity.pdbx_description
1 polymer ?
#
loop_
_entity_poly.entity_id
_entity_poly.type
_entity_poly.pdbx_seq_one_letter_code
_entity_poly.pdbx_strand_id
1 'polypeptide(L)'
;MESETQNELRNLLRQISVEMSNTPLTSSSRLIIVMSLAIGRRMKLSDLMKVTGCGKGSIENHVLKLEEGGFIKTEKVSFFKSPRVYAELTDKGRNFYEKYLELIGKFMRDAEKSK
;
A
#
# COMPACT_ATOMS: atom_id res chain seq x y z
N MET A 1 26.28 -8.01 -22.85
CA MET A 1 26.65 -8.23 -21.43
C MET A 1 26.08 -7.08 -20.58
N GLU A 2 25.44 -7.42 -19.50
CA GLU A 2 24.89 -6.39 -18.62
C GLU A 2 25.97 -5.71 -17.81
N SER A 3 25.81 -4.41 -17.60
CA SER A 3 26.66 -3.66 -16.69
C SER A 3 26.36 -4.06 -15.24
N GLU A 4 27.29 -3.78 -14.34
CA GLU A 4 27.11 -3.99 -12.92
C GLU A 4 25.88 -3.21 -12.40
N THR A 5 25.67 -2.00 -12.91
CA THR A 5 24.50 -1.17 -12.55
C THR A 5 23.19 -1.86 -12.94
N GLN A 6 23.13 -2.47 -14.13
CA GLN A 6 21.95 -3.20 -14.57
C GLN A 6 21.68 -4.43 -13.70
N ASN A 7 22.72 -5.13 -13.26
CA ASN A 7 22.58 -6.25 -12.34
C ASN A 7 22.05 -5.79 -10.98
N GLU A 8 22.54 -4.67 -10.47
CA GLU A 8 22.04 -4.09 -9.23
C GLU A 8 20.57 -3.70 -9.33
N LEU A 9 20.16 -3.12 -10.46
CA LEU A 9 18.76 -2.77 -10.70
C LEU A 9 17.86 -4.01 -10.73
N ARG A 10 18.29 -5.07 -11.37
CA ARG A 10 17.55 -6.34 -11.39
C ARG A 10 17.40 -6.94 -10.01
N ASN A 11 18.48 -6.91 -9.23
CA ASN A 11 18.44 -7.40 -7.86
C ASN A 11 17.49 -6.60 -7.00
N LEU A 12 17.47 -5.29 -7.19
CA LEU A 12 16.56 -4.41 -6.46
C LEU A 12 15.10 -4.67 -6.83
N LEU A 13 14.82 -4.85 -8.13
CA LEU A 13 13.47 -5.21 -8.60
C LEU A 13 13.03 -6.55 -8.02
N ARG A 14 13.93 -7.52 -7.96
CA ARG A 14 13.65 -8.83 -7.35
C ARG A 14 13.33 -8.67 -5.87
N GLN A 15 14.10 -7.86 -5.16
CA GLN A 15 13.87 -7.60 -3.75
C GLN A 15 12.49 -6.99 -3.51
N ILE A 16 12.11 -6.00 -4.31
CA ILE A 16 10.80 -5.38 -4.24
C ILE A 16 9.70 -6.42 -4.49
N SER A 17 9.87 -7.25 -5.52
CA SER A 17 8.91 -8.30 -5.84
C SER A 17 8.73 -9.31 -4.70
N VAL A 18 9.82 -9.74 -4.09
CA VAL A 18 9.77 -10.68 -2.95
C VAL A 18 9.07 -10.04 -1.75
N GLU A 19 9.41 -8.80 -1.43
CA GLU A 19 8.77 -8.09 -0.31
C GLU A 19 7.26 -7.94 -0.53
N MET A 20 6.85 -7.67 -1.76
CA MET A 20 5.43 -7.48 -2.09
C MET A 20 4.66 -8.80 -2.14
N SER A 21 5.28 -9.87 -2.67
CA SER A 21 4.59 -11.15 -2.90
C SER A 21 4.16 -11.86 -1.62
N ASN A 22 4.80 -11.56 -0.51
CA ASN A 22 4.49 -12.14 0.79
C ASN A 22 3.48 -11.29 1.59
N THR A 23 2.86 -10.31 0.94
CA THR A 23 1.92 -9.40 1.59
C THR A 23 0.62 -9.32 0.78
N PRO A 24 -0.48 -8.85 1.36
CA PRO A 24 -1.69 -8.57 0.60
C PRO A 24 -1.55 -7.38 -0.37
N LEU A 25 -0.38 -6.74 -0.44
CA LEU A 25 -0.15 -5.56 -1.29
C LEU A 25 0.23 -5.90 -2.74
N THR A 26 0.03 -7.14 -3.17
CA THR A 26 0.16 -7.54 -4.58
C THR A 26 -0.97 -6.97 -5.45
N SER A 27 -2.05 -6.51 -4.83
CA SER A 27 -3.17 -5.87 -5.52
C SER A 27 -2.90 -4.36 -5.65
N SER A 28 -3.09 -3.81 -6.85
CA SER A 28 -2.95 -2.37 -7.07
C SER A 28 -3.94 -1.56 -6.24
N SER A 29 -5.17 -2.06 -6.08
CA SER A 29 -6.18 -1.39 -5.25
C SER A 29 -5.75 -1.32 -3.79
N ARG A 30 -5.18 -2.40 -3.25
CA ARG A 30 -4.70 -2.41 -1.85
C ARG A 30 -3.51 -1.49 -1.66
N LEU A 31 -2.61 -1.44 -2.63
CA LEU A 31 -1.48 -0.50 -2.60
C LEU A 31 -1.98 0.95 -2.59
N ILE A 32 -2.97 1.27 -3.42
CA ILE A 32 -3.57 2.61 -3.47
C ILE A 32 -4.22 2.95 -2.12
N ILE A 33 -4.89 1.99 -1.49
CA ILE A 33 -5.47 2.19 -0.16
C ILE A 33 -4.38 2.58 0.85
N VAL A 34 -3.29 1.81 0.88
CA VAL A 34 -2.18 2.08 1.80
C VAL A 34 -1.56 3.45 1.55
N MET A 35 -1.33 3.80 0.28
CA MET A 35 -0.80 5.11 -0.08
C MET A 35 -1.74 6.24 0.33
N SER A 36 -3.04 6.06 0.12
CA SER A 36 -4.05 7.04 0.51
C SER A 36 -4.07 7.28 2.02
N LEU A 37 -3.98 6.19 2.79
CA LEU A 37 -3.95 6.29 4.26
C LEU A 37 -2.64 6.88 4.77
N ALA A 38 -1.54 6.69 4.05
CA ALA A 38 -0.26 7.30 4.41
C ALA A 38 -0.32 8.82 4.30
N ILE A 39 -1.10 9.34 3.37
CA ILE A 39 -1.27 10.78 3.14
C ILE A 39 -2.43 11.32 3.98
N GLY A 40 -3.57 10.65 3.91
CA GLY A 40 -4.82 11.11 4.53
C GLY A 40 -4.97 10.74 5.99
N ARG A 41 -4.09 9.94 6.53
CA ARG A 41 -4.09 9.39 7.89
C ARG A 41 -5.28 8.50 8.18
N ARG A 42 -6.43 9.06 8.49
CA ARG A 42 -7.66 8.33 8.81
C ARG A 42 -8.69 8.68 7.77
N MET A 43 -9.24 7.66 7.08
CA MET A 43 -10.19 7.87 5.99
C MET A 43 -11.41 6.97 6.16
N LYS A 44 -12.55 7.46 5.73
CA LYS A 44 -13.77 6.64 5.65
C LYS A 44 -13.65 5.65 4.49
N LEU A 45 -14.31 4.50 4.62
CA LEU A 45 -14.35 3.53 3.52
C LEU A 45 -14.97 4.12 2.27
N SER A 46 -15.96 5.01 2.40
CA SER A 46 -16.57 5.69 1.25
C SER A 46 -15.57 6.54 0.47
N ASP A 47 -14.62 7.16 1.15
CA ASP A 47 -13.56 7.93 0.50
C ASP A 47 -12.57 7.01 -0.21
N LEU A 48 -12.25 5.86 0.40
CA LEU A 48 -11.39 4.85 -0.24
C LEU A 48 -12.05 4.27 -1.48
N MET A 49 -13.36 4.10 -1.49
CA MET A 49 -14.10 3.68 -2.68
C MET A 49 -13.93 4.70 -3.82
N LYS A 50 -14.00 5.98 -3.52
CA LYS A 50 -13.82 7.04 -4.52
C LYS A 50 -12.42 7.05 -5.11
N VAL A 51 -11.40 6.88 -4.26
CA VAL A 51 -10.00 6.90 -4.71
C VAL A 51 -9.67 5.69 -5.56
N THR A 52 -10.15 4.51 -5.17
CA THR A 52 -9.83 3.26 -5.86
C THR A 52 -10.75 2.95 -7.04
N GLY A 53 -11.94 3.54 -7.06
CA GLY A 53 -12.98 3.17 -8.01
C GLY A 53 -13.64 1.83 -7.71
N CYS A 54 -13.32 1.22 -6.56
CA CYS A 54 -13.90 -0.07 -6.17
C CYS A 54 -15.33 0.11 -5.63
N GLY A 55 -16.17 -0.90 -5.86
CA GLY A 55 -17.49 -0.95 -5.24
C GLY A 55 -17.40 -1.35 -3.77
N LYS A 56 -18.53 -1.28 -3.08
CA LYS A 56 -18.60 -1.54 -1.62
C LYS A 56 -18.06 -2.92 -1.24
N GLY A 57 -18.51 -3.98 -1.93
CA GLY A 57 -18.08 -5.34 -1.60
C GLY A 57 -16.59 -5.55 -1.83
N SER A 58 -16.07 -4.96 -2.90
CA SER A 58 -14.64 -5.05 -3.24
C SER A 58 -13.79 -4.31 -2.20
N ILE A 59 -14.19 -3.09 -1.81
CA ILE A 59 -13.43 -2.31 -0.83
C ILE A 59 -13.45 -3.00 0.54
N GLU A 60 -14.58 -3.55 0.95
CA GLU A 60 -14.69 -4.29 2.20
C GLU A 60 -13.73 -5.49 2.22
N ASN A 61 -13.64 -6.23 1.11
CA ASN A 61 -12.73 -7.36 0.99
C ASN A 61 -11.26 -6.91 1.05
N HIS A 62 -10.90 -5.84 0.35
CA HIS A 62 -9.54 -5.31 0.38
C HIS A 62 -9.15 -4.84 1.78
N VAL A 63 -10.04 -4.14 2.44
CA VAL A 63 -9.83 -3.64 3.80
C VAL A 63 -9.67 -4.82 4.77
N LEU A 64 -10.51 -5.86 4.64
CA LEU A 64 -10.39 -7.06 5.47
C LEU A 64 -9.03 -7.73 5.30
N LYS A 65 -8.56 -7.90 4.06
CA LYS A 65 -7.25 -8.50 3.78
C LYS A 65 -6.10 -7.69 4.37
N LEU A 66 -6.17 -6.36 4.27
CA LEU A 66 -5.15 -5.48 4.84
C LEU A 66 -5.18 -5.52 6.37
N GLU A 67 -6.36 -5.61 6.97
CA GLU A 67 -6.51 -5.71 8.41
C GLU A 67 -5.99 -7.04 8.93
N GLU A 68 -6.33 -8.14 8.25
CA GLU A 68 -5.82 -9.48 8.58
C GLU A 68 -4.30 -9.54 8.52
N GLY A 69 -3.69 -8.85 7.55
CA GLY A 69 -2.25 -8.75 7.42
C GLY A 69 -1.59 -7.82 8.43
N GLY A 70 -2.38 -7.08 9.21
CA GLY A 70 -1.89 -6.16 10.21
C GLY A 70 -1.43 -4.81 9.67
N PHE A 71 -1.75 -4.47 8.41
CA PHE A 71 -1.30 -3.22 7.78
C PHE A 71 -2.19 -2.04 8.11
N ILE A 72 -3.47 -2.30 8.37
CA ILE A 72 -4.43 -1.26 8.73
C ILE A 72 -5.26 -1.72 9.93
N LYS A 73 -5.89 -0.77 10.58
CA LYS A 73 -6.94 -1.02 11.57
C LYS A 73 -8.17 -0.23 11.18
N THR A 74 -9.33 -0.75 11.53
CA THR A 74 -10.60 -0.09 11.26
C THR A 74 -11.32 0.20 12.56
N GLU A 75 -12.12 1.26 12.54
CA GLU A 75 -12.95 1.65 13.66
C GLU A 75 -14.31 2.05 13.15
N LYS A 76 -15.35 1.47 13.74
CA LYS A 76 -16.73 1.83 13.44
C LYS A 76 -17.18 2.89 14.42
N VAL A 77 -17.51 4.06 13.89
CA VAL A 77 -18.01 5.17 14.68
C VAL A 77 -19.49 5.36 14.36
N SER A 78 -20.34 5.24 15.36
CA SER A 78 -21.78 5.42 15.22
C SER A 78 -22.18 6.75 15.82
N PHE A 79 -22.53 7.69 14.93
CA PHE A 79 -23.17 8.94 15.34
C PHE A 79 -24.59 8.92 14.81
N PHE A 80 -25.55 9.05 15.71
CA PHE A 80 -26.97 9.07 15.36
C PHE A 80 -27.39 7.81 14.61
N LYS A 81 -27.84 7.94 13.37
CA LYS A 81 -28.39 6.84 12.57
C LYS A 81 -27.43 6.30 11.49
N SER A 82 -26.27 6.92 11.34
CA SER A 82 -25.35 6.57 10.25
C SER A 82 -24.00 6.13 10.80
N PRO A 83 -23.77 4.81 10.96
CA PRO A 83 -22.46 4.33 11.33
C PRO A 83 -21.47 4.55 10.18
N ARG A 84 -20.25 4.96 10.52
CA ARG A 84 -19.18 5.18 9.56
C ARG A 84 -17.99 4.35 9.97
N VAL A 85 -17.36 3.71 9.00
CA VAL A 85 -16.14 2.93 9.23
C VAL A 85 -14.97 3.74 8.73
N TYR A 86 -13.98 3.92 9.60
CA TYR A 86 -12.72 4.59 9.31
C TYR A 86 -11.60 3.57 9.29
N ALA A 87 -10.62 3.83 8.44
CA ALA A 87 -9.40 3.02 8.34
C ALA A 87 -8.19 3.91 8.54
N GLU A 88 -7.14 3.36 9.16
CA GLU A 88 -5.86 4.04 9.27
C GLU A 88 -4.73 3.00 9.26
N LEU A 89 -3.52 3.44 8.91
CA LEU A 89 -2.36 2.56 8.93
C LEU A 89 -1.97 2.21 10.36
N THR A 90 -1.55 0.96 10.54
CA THR A 90 -0.83 0.54 11.74
C THR A 90 0.64 0.94 11.62
N ASP A 91 1.41 0.77 12.69
CA ASP A 91 2.86 0.96 12.62
C ASP A 91 3.49 0.02 11.59
N LYS A 92 3.02 -1.23 11.55
CA LYS A 92 3.47 -2.20 10.54
C LYS A 92 3.19 -1.70 9.13
N GLY A 93 1.98 -1.19 8.88
CA GLY A 93 1.60 -0.67 7.57
C GLY A 93 2.44 0.53 7.17
N ARG A 94 2.69 1.44 8.09
CA ARG A 94 3.52 2.62 7.84
C ARG A 94 4.96 2.23 7.57
N ASN A 95 5.53 1.33 8.37
CA ASN A 95 6.91 0.87 8.18
C ASN A 95 7.09 0.17 6.84
N PHE A 96 6.11 -0.65 6.43
CA PHE A 96 6.13 -1.32 5.14
C PHE A 96 6.09 -0.30 4.00
N TYR A 97 5.19 0.67 4.10
CA TYR A 97 5.04 1.73 3.10
C TYR A 97 6.33 2.54 2.94
N GLU A 98 6.96 2.92 4.04
CA GLU A 98 8.21 3.68 4.02
C GLU A 98 9.35 2.88 3.38
N LYS A 99 9.45 1.60 3.72
CA LYS A 99 10.44 0.70 3.12
C LYS A 99 10.23 0.55 1.61
N TYR A 100 8.98 0.40 1.20
CA TYR A 100 8.63 0.29 -0.22
C TYR A 100 9.03 1.55 -0.98
N LEU A 101 8.72 2.73 -0.45
CA LEU A 101 9.12 4.00 -1.06
C LEU A 101 10.64 4.13 -1.16
N GLU A 102 11.36 3.71 -0.13
CA GLU A 102 12.82 3.73 -0.13
C GLU A 102 13.39 2.87 -1.25
N LEU A 103 12.88 1.65 -1.40
CA LEU A 103 13.32 0.73 -2.45
C LEU A 103 13.00 1.26 -3.85
N ILE A 104 11.80 1.77 -4.05
CA ILE A 104 11.38 2.36 -5.33
C ILE A 104 12.23 3.61 -5.63
N GLY A 105 12.46 4.45 -4.64
CA GLY A 105 13.28 5.65 -4.80
C GLY A 105 14.71 5.32 -5.19
N LYS A 106 15.30 4.32 -4.57
CA LYS A 106 16.64 3.86 -4.92
C LYS A 106 16.68 3.32 -6.35
N PHE A 107 15.70 2.49 -6.72
CA PHE A 107 15.61 1.99 -8.09
C PHE A 107 15.54 3.13 -9.10
N MET A 108 14.71 4.13 -8.87
CA MET A 108 14.55 5.26 -9.79
C MET A 108 15.84 6.07 -9.93
N ARG A 109 16.54 6.33 -8.84
CA ARG A 109 17.82 7.05 -8.88
C ARG A 109 18.88 6.28 -9.64
N ASP A 110 18.99 4.96 -9.38
CA ASP A 110 19.98 4.12 -10.03
C ASP A 110 19.66 3.92 -11.52
N ALA A 111 18.38 3.80 -11.87
CA ALA A 111 17.94 3.71 -13.26
C ALA A 111 18.28 5.00 -14.03
N GLU A 112 18.13 6.15 -13.40
CA GLU A 112 18.48 7.44 -14.00
C GLU A 112 19.97 7.52 -14.33
N LYS A 113 20.81 7.00 -13.42
CA LYS A 113 22.27 6.97 -13.62
C LYS A 113 22.71 6.02 -14.73
N SER A 114 21.91 4.99 -15.03
CA SER A 114 22.27 3.97 -16.02
C SER A 114 21.92 4.34 -17.45
N LYS A 115 21.27 5.48 -17.66
CA LYS A 115 20.92 5.97 -18.99
C LYS A 115 22.13 6.53 -19.72
#